data_9b1235169604fe6826792b5ce4bd364a
#
_entry.id   9b1235169604fe6826792b5ce4bd364a
#
_cell.length_a   1.000
_cell.length_b   1.000
_cell.length_c   1.000
_cell.angle_alpha   90.00
_cell.angle_beta   90.00
_cell.angle_gamma   90.00
#
_symmetry.space_group_name_H-M   'P 1'
#
loop_
_entity.id
_entity.type
_entity.pdbx_description
1 polymer ?
#
loop_
_entity_poly.entity_id
_entity_poly.type
_entity_poly.pdbx_seq_one_letter_code
_entity_poly.pdbx_strand_id
1 'polypeptide(L)'
;MAQRNYTAADKHARYGDFSDSRGSADYELANDLAKVRGKTRHLARNSGTIRRYLQLMRDNIVGENGFALQSPNTRVETAWKTWCGHPTVDGKMTMIDLCNQMVASWCRDGEFIVEFVRNAEYPDMLALNPLEADMLDETLNTINPATRNQIKMGVEIDEYGFPAAYHLLTRHPGDISWGMPQQRSRHRRVPANRILHVFDRLRPGQTRGEPPAASVINSIKMLDGYREAETMNRRIAAAMMGFFSREMPKAEGITALADEKDEDEEEFVMGLEPGTLKQLPDGMRFDKFDPGGSQTDYSQFESQVKKDIAMGLGISSFALGMETAAVSYSTGRSVIQEDRDFYKVMQGFFIRMGLMPIFRVWARMHVLTENSSIAPTRLDATIETAKFRGRGWVWIDPAKDIKANAQALESLQMSYSQIAAQRGMDVTDLFSEIQRDRELMEQFGLTPILSNVTPHIETEVVTNE
;
A
#
# COMPACT_ATOMS: atom_id res chain seq x y z
N MET A 1 5.78 44.68 -19.03
CA MET A 1 5.65 43.45 -18.25
C MET A 1 4.25 42.90 -18.43
N ALA A 2 4.09 41.64 -18.84
CA ALA A 2 2.76 41.05 -18.98
C ALA A 2 2.11 40.96 -17.59
N GLN A 3 0.89 41.47 -17.48
CA GLN A 3 0.10 41.44 -16.25
C GLN A 3 -0.29 39.98 -15.96
N ARG A 4 0.08 39.45 -14.83
CA ARG A 4 -0.31 38.09 -14.44
C ARG A 4 -1.73 38.12 -13.88
N ASN A 5 -2.60 37.29 -14.45
CA ASN A 5 -4.02 37.25 -14.10
C ASN A 5 -4.34 36.23 -12.99
N TYR A 6 -3.38 35.37 -12.61
CA TYR A 6 -3.55 34.39 -11.54
C TYR A 6 -2.66 34.74 -10.35
N THR A 7 -3.27 34.99 -9.21
CA THR A 7 -2.55 35.31 -7.95
C THR A 7 -1.60 34.19 -7.51
N ALA A 8 -1.92 32.93 -7.84
CA ALA A 8 -1.06 31.77 -7.58
C ALA A 8 0.26 31.81 -8.39
N ALA A 9 0.35 32.62 -9.45
CA ALA A 9 1.57 32.78 -10.25
C ALA A 9 2.45 33.94 -9.74
N ASP A 10 2.02 34.69 -8.73
CA ASP A 10 2.76 35.78 -8.13
C ASP A 10 3.74 35.27 -7.10
N LYS A 11 5.02 35.69 -7.23
CA LYS A 11 6.05 35.45 -6.21
C LYS A 11 5.86 36.43 -5.05
N HIS A 12 4.85 36.24 -4.24
CA HIS A 12 4.69 37.05 -3.03
C HIS A 12 5.65 36.57 -1.93
N ALA A 13 6.26 37.51 -1.23
CA ALA A 13 7.21 37.21 -0.13
C ALA A 13 6.62 36.31 0.97
N ARG A 14 5.29 36.25 1.12
CA ARG A 14 4.59 35.33 2.04
C ARG A 14 4.55 33.87 1.57
N TYR A 15 4.77 33.61 0.27
CA TYR A 15 4.71 32.28 -0.35
C TYR A 15 5.99 32.00 -1.15
N GLY A 16 7.09 32.66 -0.79
CA GLY A 16 8.36 32.68 -1.54
C GLY A 16 9.04 31.32 -1.72
N ASP A 17 8.70 30.34 -0.89
CA ASP A 17 9.28 29.00 -0.94
C ASP A 17 8.50 28.00 -1.80
N PHE A 18 7.46 28.49 -2.53
CA PHE A 18 6.72 27.63 -3.45
C PHE A 18 7.58 27.37 -4.70
N SER A 19 8.10 26.15 -4.82
CA SER A 19 8.90 25.77 -5.98
C SER A 19 8.02 25.61 -7.21
N ASP A 20 8.41 26.27 -8.30
CA ASP A 20 7.74 26.22 -9.61
C ASP A 20 8.36 25.07 -10.43
N SER A 21 7.69 23.91 -10.44
CA SER A 21 8.14 22.72 -11.15
C SER A 21 7.70 22.76 -12.62
N ARG A 22 8.67 22.86 -13.55
CA ARG A 22 8.45 22.92 -15.03
C ARG A 22 9.16 21.79 -15.76
N GLY A 23 9.82 20.89 -15.04
CA GLY A 23 10.50 19.74 -15.62
C GLY A 23 9.52 18.71 -16.17
N SER A 24 10.02 17.81 -17.02
CA SER A 24 9.29 16.59 -17.35
C SER A 24 9.18 15.70 -16.13
N ALA A 25 8.19 14.79 -16.08
CA ALA A 25 8.04 13.85 -14.96
C ALA A 25 9.33 13.06 -14.69
N ASP A 26 9.96 12.55 -15.74
CA ASP A 26 11.20 11.78 -15.61
C ASP A 26 12.38 12.63 -15.13
N TYR A 27 12.46 13.91 -15.55
CA TYR A 27 13.54 14.79 -15.12
C TYR A 27 13.46 15.11 -13.63
N GLU A 28 12.25 15.35 -13.11
CA GLU A 28 12.02 15.63 -11.70
C GLU A 28 12.24 14.38 -10.84
N LEU A 29 11.83 13.23 -11.34
CA LEU A 29 11.92 11.97 -10.62
C LEU A 29 13.37 11.42 -10.58
N ALA A 30 14.15 11.58 -11.65
CA ALA A 30 15.45 10.94 -11.81
C ALA A 30 16.46 11.24 -10.69
N ASN A 31 16.43 12.45 -10.12
CA ASN A 31 17.36 12.86 -9.06
C ASN A 31 16.95 12.41 -7.66
N ASP A 32 15.65 12.13 -7.46
CA ASP A 32 15.06 11.92 -6.14
C ASP A 32 14.55 10.51 -5.92
N LEU A 33 14.28 9.74 -6.99
CA LEU A 33 13.66 8.41 -6.92
C LEU A 33 14.37 7.47 -5.94
N ALA A 34 15.69 7.31 -6.06
CA ALA A 34 16.49 6.46 -5.16
C ALA A 34 16.36 6.85 -3.70
N LYS A 35 16.41 8.16 -3.43
CA LYS A 35 16.34 8.70 -2.06
C LYS A 35 14.94 8.51 -1.47
N VAL A 36 13.90 8.81 -2.24
CA VAL A 36 12.50 8.66 -1.81
C VAL A 36 12.20 7.20 -1.53
N ARG A 37 12.56 6.28 -2.46
CA ARG A 37 12.43 4.84 -2.30
C ARG A 37 13.17 4.33 -1.06
N GLY A 38 14.42 4.75 -0.87
CA GLY A 38 15.21 4.40 0.32
C GLY A 38 14.56 4.84 1.62
N LYS A 39 14.02 6.07 1.67
CA LYS A 39 13.28 6.59 2.83
C LYS A 39 12.00 5.80 3.09
N THR A 40 11.22 5.47 2.05
CA THR A 40 9.99 4.69 2.20
C THR A 40 10.29 3.28 2.70
N ARG A 41 11.35 2.63 2.22
CA ARG A 41 11.82 1.33 2.72
C ARG A 41 12.26 1.39 4.17
N HIS A 42 12.92 2.49 4.57
CA HIS A 42 13.27 2.71 5.98
C HIS A 42 12.01 2.81 6.85
N LEU A 43 11.02 3.61 6.42
CA LEU A 43 9.75 3.75 7.13
C LEU A 43 8.94 2.46 7.16
N ALA A 44 8.95 1.66 6.09
CA ALA A 44 8.28 0.36 6.07
C ALA A 44 8.79 -0.61 7.15
N ARG A 45 10.07 -0.47 7.56
CA ARG A 45 10.67 -1.26 8.65
C ARG A 45 10.44 -0.65 10.03
N ASN A 46 10.49 0.68 10.13
CA ASN A 46 10.63 1.38 11.40
C ASN A 46 9.38 2.19 11.82
N SER A 47 8.43 2.47 10.90
CA SER A 47 7.20 3.19 11.20
C SER A 47 5.99 2.24 11.20
N GLY A 48 5.26 2.21 12.31
CA GLY A 48 4.02 1.45 12.44
C GLY A 48 2.94 1.89 11.43
N THR A 49 2.90 3.16 11.10
CA THR A 49 1.93 3.75 10.16
C THR A 49 2.13 3.20 8.74
N ILE A 50 3.36 3.25 8.20
CA ILE A 50 3.65 2.72 6.85
C ILE A 50 3.52 1.19 6.83
N ARG A 51 3.95 0.51 7.90
CA ARG A 51 3.78 -0.94 8.00
C ARG A 51 2.30 -1.32 7.94
N ARG A 52 1.43 -0.60 8.66
CA ARG A 52 -0.02 -0.81 8.62
C ARG A 52 -0.62 -0.52 7.25
N TYR A 53 -0.21 0.57 6.61
CA TYR A 53 -0.60 0.89 5.24
C TYR A 53 -0.30 -0.26 4.28
N LEU A 54 0.94 -0.74 4.25
CA LEU A 54 1.35 -1.85 3.37
C LEU A 54 0.57 -3.15 3.66
N GLN A 55 0.26 -3.41 4.93
CA GLN A 55 -0.57 -4.55 5.31
C GLN A 55 -1.99 -4.39 4.77
N LEU A 56 -2.63 -3.22 4.98
CA LEU A 56 -3.97 -2.94 4.46
C LEU A 56 -4.05 -3.09 2.94
N MET A 57 -3.04 -2.61 2.21
CA MET A 57 -3.01 -2.74 0.75
C MET A 57 -2.94 -4.21 0.32
N ARG A 58 -2.08 -5.03 0.92
CA ARG A 58 -2.02 -6.47 0.64
C ARG A 58 -3.32 -7.18 0.97
N ASP A 59 -3.84 -6.95 2.19
CA ASP A 59 -5.02 -7.63 2.70
C ASP A 59 -6.28 -7.29 1.89
N ASN A 60 -6.37 -6.07 1.34
CA ASN A 60 -7.56 -5.62 0.62
C ASN A 60 -7.44 -5.72 -0.91
N ILE A 61 -6.24 -5.65 -1.49
CA ILE A 61 -6.05 -5.84 -2.93
C ILE A 61 -5.96 -7.33 -3.26
N VAL A 62 -5.13 -8.10 -2.56
CA VAL A 62 -4.92 -9.52 -2.83
C VAL A 62 -5.86 -10.38 -1.98
N GLY A 63 -5.88 -10.15 -0.66
CA GLY A 63 -6.66 -10.93 0.28
C GLY A 63 -6.13 -12.34 0.50
N GLU A 64 -6.90 -13.15 1.24
CA GLU A 64 -6.53 -14.52 1.62
C GLU A 64 -6.46 -15.46 0.41
N ASN A 65 -7.42 -15.38 -0.49
CA ASN A 65 -7.59 -16.31 -1.60
C ASN A 65 -6.96 -15.82 -2.92
N GLY A 66 -6.35 -14.63 -2.93
CA GLY A 66 -5.78 -14.05 -4.13
C GLY A 66 -6.82 -13.73 -5.20
N PHE A 67 -6.47 -14.04 -6.45
CA PHE A 67 -7.32 -13.75 -7.61
C PHE A 67 -7.71 -15.05 -8.32
N ALA A 68 -9.00 -15.28 -8.46
CA ALA A 68 -9.53 -16.43 -9.21
C ALA A 68 -9.67 -16.08 -10.69
N LEU A 69 -9.16 -16.94 -11.57
CA LEU A 69 -9.42 -16.87 -13.00
C LEU A 69 -10.82 -17.40 -13.30
N GLN A 70 -11.56 -16.69 -14.11
CA GLN A 70 -12.82 -17.10 -14.69
C GLN A 70 -12.67 -17.22 -16.20
N SER A 71 -12.96 -18.40 -16.73
CA SER A 71 -12.91 -18.69 -18.15
C SER A 71 -14.11 -19.57 -18.53
N PRO A 72 -14.66 -19.44 -19.73
CA PRO A 72 -15.66 -20.39 -20.23
C PRO A 72 -15.17 -21.84 -20.31
N ASN A 73 -13.85 -22.06 -20.23
CA ASN A 73 -13.22 -23.37 -20.25
C ASN A 73 -12.61 -23.70 -18.88
N THR A 74 -13.27 -24.53 -18.10
CA THR A 74 -12.82 -24.97 -16.76
C THR A 74 -11.49 -25.69 -16.76
N ARG A 75 -11.08 -26.32 -17.88
CA ARG A 75 -9.76 -26.94 -18.01
C ARG A 75 -8.65 -25.89 -17.98
N VAL A 76 -8.90 -24.70 -18.55
CA VAL A 76 -7.94 -23.57 -18.50
C VAL A 76 -7.81 -23.06 -17.09
N GLU A 77 -8.92 -22.96 -16.36
CA GLU A 77 -8.89 -22.54 -14.94
C GLU A 77 -8.11 -23.53 -14.09
N THR A 78 -8.33 -24.83 -14.30
CA THR A 78 -7.59 -25.88 -13.58
C THR A 78 -6.10 -25.84 -13.91
N ALA A 79 -5.72 -25.72 -15.18
CA ALA A 79 -4.33 -25.63 -15.60
C ALA A 79 -3.63 -24.38 -15.02
N TRP A 80 -4.31 -23.22 -15.09
CA TRP A 80 -3.84 -21.98 -14.45
C TRP A 80 -3.62 -22.14 -12.95
N LYS A 81 -4.62 -22.70 -12.25
CA LYS A 81 -4.54 -22.96 -10.80
C LYS A 81 -3.36 -23.86 -10.44
N THR A 82 -3.10 -24.89 -11.25
CA THR A 82 -1.97 -25.80 -11.06
C THR A 82 -0.66 -25.05 -11.22
N TRP A 83 -0.50 -24.26 -12.29
CA TRP A 83 0.70 -23.47 -12.53
C TRP A 83 0.93 -22.41 -11.44
N CYS A 84 -0.14 -21.79 -10.92
CA CYS A 84 -0.10 -20.83 -9.81
C CYS A 84 0.46 -21.40 -8.51
N GLY A 85 0.55 -22.72 -8.36
CA GLY A 85 1.16 -23.37 -7.20
C GLY A 85 2.66 -23.08 -7.06
N HIS A 86 3.38 -23.00 -8.18
CA HIS A 86 4.84 -22.77 -8.22
C HIS A 86 5.24 -21.92 -9.43
N PRO A 87 4.79 -20.68 -9.55
CA PRO A 87 5.00 -19.85 -10.74
C PRO A 87 6.38 -19.19 -10.79
N THR A 88 7.17 -19.21 -9.69
CA THR A 88 8.43 -18.47 -9.58
C THR A 88 9.64 -19.33 -9.97
N VAL A 89 10.72 -18.66 -10.37
CA VAL A 89 11.99 -19.32 -10.80
C VAL A 89 12.59 -20.19 -9.70
N ASP A 90 12.45 -19.78 -8.43
CA ASP A 90 12.93 -20.52 -7.26
C ASP A 90 11.94 -21.61 -6.78
N GLY A 91 10.73 -21.63 -7.32
CA GLY A 91 9.66 -22.58 -6.97
C GLY A 91 9.15 -22.50 -5.54
N LYS A 92 9.48 -21.43 -4.79
CA LYS A 92 9.16 -21.31 -3.37
C LYS A 92 7.91 -20.49 -3.07
N MET A 93 7.41 -19.73 -4.04
CA MET A 93 6.27 -18.83 -3.85
C MET A 93 5.08 -19.34 -4.65
N THR A 94 3.90 -19.24 -4.06
CA THR A 94 2.65 -19.36 -4.80
C THR A 94 2.33 -18.06 -5.54
N MET A 95 1.37 -18.09 -6.45
CA MET A 95 0.91 -16.86 -7.12
C MET A 95 0.35 -15.84 -6.12
N ILE A 96 -0.27 -16.29 -5.03
CA ILE A 96 -0.80 -15.41 -3.97
C ILE A 96 0.36 -14.69 -3.27
N ASP A 97 1.42 -15.42 -2.92
CA ASP A 97 2.61 -14.83 -2.29
C ASP A 97 3.29 -13.82 -3.21
N LEU A 98 3.42 -14.18 -4.49
CA LEU A 98 3.97 -13.28 -5.50
C LEU A 98 3.12 -12.01 -5.66
N CYS A 99 1.78 -12.12 -5.74
CA CYS A 99 0.88 -10.98 -5.80
C CYS A 99 1.02 -10.08 -4.56
N ASN A 100 1.13 -10.66 -3.38
CA ASN A 100 1.36 -9.92 -2.14
C ASN A 100 2.70 -9.17 -2.17
N GLN A 101 3.75 -9.79 -2.71
CA GLN A 101 5.05 -9.14 -2.88
C GLN A 101 4.98 -8.01 -3.92
N MET A 102 4.30 -8.24 -5.05
CA MET A 102 4.12 -7.23 -6.09
C MET A 102 3.37 -6.01 -5.57
N VAL A 103 2.25 -6.21 -4.85
CA VAL A 103 1.48 -5.11 -4.23
C VAL A 103 2.32 -4.38 -3.18
N ALA A 104 3.06 -5.12 -2.35
CA ALA A 104 3.95 -4.51 -1.36
C ALA A 104 5.05 -3.67 -2.01
N SER A 105 5.66 -4.15 -3.10
CA SER A 105 6.66 -3.40 -3.87
C SER A 105 6.06 -2.16 -4.52
N TRP A 106 4.89 -2.29 -5.16
CA TRP A 106 4.19 -1.16 -5.75
C TRP A 106 3.89 -0.06 -4.74
N CYS A 107 3.32 -0.42 -3.59
CA CYS A 107 2.96 0.54 -2.54
C CYS A 107 4.19 1.11 -1.79
N ARG A 108 5.30 0.38 -1.71
CA ARG A 108 6.52 0.78 -1.00
C ARG A 108 7.52 1.50 -1.91
N ASP A 109 7.77 0.92 -3.10
CA ASP A 109 8.82 1.37 -4.00
C ASP A 109 8.27 2.20 -5.18
N GLY A 110 6.93 2.22 -5.35
CA GLY A 110 6.21 2.92 -6.43
C GLY A 110 6.01 2.07 -7.68
N GLU A 111 6.73 0.96 -7.81
CA GLU A 111 6.71 0.09 -8.98
C GLU A 111 7.03 -1.35 -8.60
N PHE A 112 6.66 -2.30 -9.46
CA PHE A 112 7.17 -3.66 -9.40
C PHE A 112 7.58 -4.15 -10.78
N ILE A 113 8.57 -5.05 -10.80
CA ILE A 113 9.17 -5.59 -12.01
C ILE A 113 9.18 -7.10 -11.90
N VAL A 114 8.72 -7.78 -12.96
CA VAL A 114 8.78 -9.24 -13.07
C VAL A 114 9.35 -9.60 -14.44
N GLU A 115 10.39 -10.43 -14.46
CA GLU A 115 10.94 -10.98 -15.70
C GLU A 115 10.25 -12.31 -16.02
N PHE A 116 9.80 -12.49 -17.25
CA PHE A 116 9.30 -13.74 -17.80
C PHE A 116 10.47 -14.63 -18.24
N VAL A 117 10.77 -15.67 -17.48
CA VAL A 117 11.82 -16.63 -17.78
C VAL A 117 11.22 -17.83 -18.52
N ARG A 118 11.62 -18.01 -19.78
CA ARG A 118 11.12 -19.07 -20.63
C ARG A 118 12.18 -20.17 -20.71
N ASN A 119 11.86 -21.34 -20.17
CA ASN A 119 12.71 -22.54 -20.20
C ASN A 119 11.81 -23.78 -20.14
N ALA A 120 12.17 -24.81 -20.91
CA ALA A 120 11.46 -26.09 -20.97
C ALA A 120 11.43 -26.86 -19.63
N GLU A 121 12.33 -26.52 -18.70
CA GLU A 121 12.39 -27.16 -17.37
C GLU A 121 11.29 -26.69 -16.42
N TYR A 122 10.69 -25.52 -16.70
CA TYR A 122 9.61 -25.00 -15.87
C TYR A 122 8.23 -25.51 -16.29
N PRO A 123 7.28 -25.62 -15.35
CA PRO A 123 5.88 -25.88 -15.67
C PRO A 123 5.38 -24.89 -16.74
N ASP A 124 4.68 -25.39 -17.74
CA ASP A 124 4.22 -24.60 -18.90
C ASP A 124 5.33 -23.79 -19.59
N MET A 125 6.60 -24.22 -19.46
CA MET A 125 7.79 -23.55 -20.00
C MET A 125 7.94 -22.08 -19.59
N LEU A 126 7.34 -21.69 -18.48
CA LEU A 126 7.33 -20.30 -17.98
C LEU A 126 7.52 -20.26 -16.47
N ALA A 127 8.44 -19.42 -16.04
CA ALA A 127 8.55 -19.00 -14.64
C ALA A 127 8.66 -17.48 -14.53
N LEU A 128 8.25 -16.95 -13.39
CA LEU A 128 8.29 -15.54 -13.05
C LEU A 128 9.46 -15.25 -12.12
N ASN A 129 10.26 -14.27 -12.48
CA ASN A 129 11.37 -13.78 -11.66
C ASN A 129 11.05 -12.36 -11.16
N PRO A 130 10.58 -12.21 -9.93
CA PRO A 130 10.36 -10.89 -9.34
C PRO A 130 11.71 -10.20 -9.09
N LEU A 131 11.79 -8.94 -9.50
CA LEU A 131 12.99 -8.12 -9.38
C LEU A 131 12.71 -6.89 -8.51
N GLU A 132 13.68 -6.50 -7.68
CA GLU A 132 13.60 -5.21 -7.01
C GLU A 132 13.75 -4.07 -8.01
N ALA A 133 13.09 -2.95 -7.72
CA ALA A 133 13.12 -1.76 -8.57
C ALA A 133 14.54 -1.21 -8.82
N ASP A 134 15.46 -1.44 -7.86
CA ASP A 134 16.87 -1.03 -7.98
C ASP A 134 17.67 -1.84 -9.01
N MET A 135 17.15 -3.00 -9.43
CA MET A 135 17.75 -3.76 -10.53
C MET A 135 17.62 -3.04 -11.88
N LEU A 136 16.72 -2.09 -12.00
CA LEU A 136 16.57 -1.20 -13.15
C LEU A 136 17.32 0.11 -12.86
N ASP A 137 18.46 0.30 -13.50
CA ASP A 137 19.40 1.39 -13.19
C ASP A 137 18.82 2.76 -13.49
N GLU A 138 18.44 3.48 -12.45
CA GLU A 138 17.88 4.83 -12.53
C GLU A 138 18.91 5.89 -12.97
N THR A 139 20.20 5.58 -12.87
CA THR A 139 21.27 6.50 -13.31
C THR A 139 21.56 6.40 -14.80
N LEU A 140 21.09 5.35 -15.47
CA LEU A 140 21.33 5.11 -16.88
C LEU A 140 20.41 5.98 -17.75
N ASN A 141 20.90 7.15 -18.14
CA ASN A 141 20.25 8.09 -19.03
C ASN A 141 21.15 8.35 -20.23
N THR A 142 20.83 7.78 -21.40
CA THR A 142 21.66 7.86 -22.61
C THR A 142 20.83 7.51 -23.85
N ILE A 143 21.49 7.52 -25.00
CA ILE A 143 20.92 7.04 -26.26
C ILE A 143 21.59 5.70 -26.61
N ASN A 144 20.81 4.70 -26.92
CA ASN A 144 21.32 3.41 -27.38
C ASN A 144 21.98 3.61 -28.77
N PRO A 145 23.30 3.36 -28.91
CA PRO A 145 24.00 3.60 -30.16
C PRO A 145 23.53 2.70 -31.32
N ALA A 146 23.01 1.52 -31.03
CA ALA A 146 22.55 0.56 -32.02
C ALA A 146 21.13 0.84 -32.52
N THR A 147 20.20 1.17 -31.62
CA THR A 147 18.78 1.37 -31.96
C THR A 147 18.42 2.85 -32.11
N ARG A 148 19.27 3.77 -31.63
CA ARG A 148 19.01 5.21 -31.48
C ARG A 148 17.85 5.55 -30.55
N ASN A 149 17.33 4.57 -29.83
CA ASN A 149 16.30 4.76 -28.83
C ASN A 149 16.85 5.52 -27.64
N GLN A 150 16.01 6.34 -27.01
CA GLN A 150 16.36 7.02 -25.77
C GLN A 150 16.24 6.04 -24.60
N ILE A 151 17.23 6.01 -23.72
CA ILE A 151 17.19 5.28 -22.47
C ILE A 151 16.97 6.31 -21.34
N LYS A 152 15.90 6.15 -20.58
CA LYS A 152 15.55 6.98 -19.44
C LYS A 152 15.47 6.10 -18.20
N MET A 153 16.30 6.38 -17.21
CA MET A 153 16.35 5.63 -15.94
C MET A 153 16.32 4.11 -16.16
N GLY A 154 17.12 3.62 -17.15
CA GLY A 154 17.23 2.21 -17.50
C GLY A 154 16.15 1.66 -18.42
N VAL A 155 15.10 2.42 -18.75
CA VAL A 155 14.05 2.02 -19.69
C VAL A 155 14.38 2.58 -21.08
N GLU A 156 14.59 1.69 -22.06
CA GLU A 156 14.76 2.06 -23.46
C GLU A 156 13.39 2.24 -24.12
N ILE A 157 13.10 3.43 -24.62
CA ILE A 157 11.82 3.80 -25.23
C ILE A 157 11.99 4.10 -26.71
N ASP A 158 10.99 3.74 -27.50
CA ASP A 158 10.93 4.08 -28.93
C ASP A 158 10.47 5.55 -29.15
N GLU A 159 10.32 5.94 -30.40
CA GLU A 159 9.90 7.28 -30.81
C GLU A 159 8.49 7.67 -30.33
N TYR A 160 7.63 6.69 -30.01
CA TYR A 160 6.28 6.89 -29.50
C TYR A 160 6.19 6.80 -27.97
N GLY A 161 7.33 6.51 -27.29
CA GLY A 161 7.42 6.36 -25.84
C GLY A 161 7.04 4.97 -25.34
N PHE A 162 6.94 3.93 -26.20
CA PHE A 162 6.75 2.56 -25.77
C PHE A 162 8.07 1.95 -25.33
N PRO A 163 8.07 1.15 -24.23
CA PRO A 163 9.24 0.41 -23.81
C PRO A 163 9.67 -0.62 -24.88
N ALA A 164 10.88 -0.46 -25.42
CA ALA A 164 11.49 -1.41 -26.35
C ALA A 164 12.34 -2.46 -25.60
N ALA A 165 13.04 -2.04 -24.55
CA ALA A 165 13.86 -2.90 -23.71
C ALA A 165 14.09 -2.28 -22.32
N TYR A 166 14.61 -3.10 -21.41
CA TYR A 166 15.01 -2.73 -20.06
C TYR A 166 16.47 -3.06 -19.83
N HIS A 167 17.22 -2.15 -19.24
CA HIS A 167 18.63 -2.31 -18.91
C HIS A 167 18.77 -2.68 -17.43
N LEU A 168 18.71 -3.97 -17.16
CA LEU A 168 18.77 -4.52 -15.80
C LEU A 168 20.22 -4.68 -15.34
N LEU A 169 20.50 -4.37 -14.10
CA LEU A 169 21.76 -4.70 -13.44
C LEU A 169 21.89 -6.20 -13.25
N THR A 170 23.09 -6.73 -13.36
CA THR A 170 23.36 -8.16 -13.14
C THR A 170 23.43 -8.54 -11.67
N ARG A 171 23.61 -7.53 -10.79
CA ARG A 171 23.62 -7.65 -9.32
C ARG A 171 22.94 -6.44 -8.72
N HIS A 172 22.33 -6.65 -7.57
CA HIS A 172 21.73 -5.55 -6.82
C HIS A 172 22.82 -4.54 -6.39
N PRO A 173 22.62 -3.22 -6.58
CA PRO A 173 23.66 -2.21 -6.29
C PRO A 173 24.03 -2.13 -4.80
N GLY A 174 23.15 -2.57 -3.90
CA GLY A 174 23.37 -2.63 -2.45
C GLY A 174 23.96 -3.95 -1.94
N ASP A 175 24.25 -4.93 -2.81
CA ASP A 175 24.82 -6.18 -2.37
C ASP A 175 26.26 -6.02 -1.89
N ILE A 176 26.54 -6.58 -0.72
CA ILE A 176 27.88 -6.67 -0.17
C ILE A 176 28.64 -7.77 -0.88
N SER A 177 29.75 -7.42 -1.53
CA SER A 177 30.65 -8.40 -2.18
C SER A 177 31.45 -9.14 -1.11
N TRP A 178 30.91 -10.23 -0.56
CA TRP A 178 31.62 -11.11 0.35
C TRP A 178 32.81 -11.74 -0.36
N GLY A 179 34.02 -11.19 -0.17
CA GLY A 179 35.26 -11.74 -0.69
C GLY A 179 35.47 -11.71 -2.21
N MET A 180 34.61 -11.06 -2.97
CA MET A 180 34.80 -10.85 -4.40
C MET A 180 35.24 -9.42 -4.70
N PRO A 181 36.14 -9.18 -5.70
CA PRO A 181 36.47 -7.84 -6.13
C PRO A 181 35.18 -7.10 -6.53
N GLN A 182 35.10 -5.82 -6.17
CA GLN A 182 34.00 -4.92 -6.51
C GLN A 182 33.91 -4.78 -8.04
N GLN A 183 33.33 -5.77 -8.70
CA GLN A 183 33.06 -5.69 -10.12
C GLN A 183 31.83 -4.81 -10.32
N ARG A 184 31.99 -3.70 -11.05
CA ARG A 184 30.84 -2.86 -11.44
C ARG A 184 29.77 -3.75 -12.04
N SER A 185 28.55 -3.62 -11.53
CA SER A 185 27.40 -4.32 -12.08
C SER A 185 27.30 -3.99 -13.58
N ARG A 186 27.18 -5.02 -14.41
CA ARG A 186 27.00 -4.85 -15.86
C ARG A 186 25.51 -4.76 -16.16
N HIS A 187 25.15 -3.99 -17.17
CA HIS A 187 23.79 -3.93 -17.67
C HIS A 187 23.52 -5.12 -18.60
N ARG A 188 22.39 -5.77 -18.39
CA ARG A 188 21.81 -6.76 -19.29
C ARG A 188 20.60 -6.13 -19.95
N ARG A 189 20.65 -5.96 -21.29
CA ARG A 189 19.51 -5.50 -22.06
C ARG A 189 18.50 -6.62 -22.21
N VAL A 190 17.30 -6.44 -21.72
CA VAL A 190 16.20 -7.42 -21.80
C VAL A 190 15.07 -6.81 -22.64
N PRO A 191 14.60 -7.48 -23.69
CA PRO A 191 13.47 -7.00 -24.50
C PRO A 191 12.21 -6.78 -23.65
N ALA A 192 11.43 -5.76 -23.99
CA ALA A 192 10.26 -5.37 -23.22
C ALA A 192 9.19 -6.48 -23.13
N ASN A 193 9.09 -7.36 -24.13
CA ASN A 193 8.17 -8.49 -24.11
C ASN A 193 8.54 -9.60 -23.10
N ARG A 194 9.67 -9.46 -22.42
CA ARG A 194 10.11 -10.35 -21.33
C ARG A 194 10.03 -9.70 -19.97
N ILE A 195 9.59 -8.46 -19.88
CA ILE A 195 9.48 -7.71 -18.62
C ILE A 195 8.05 -7.27 -18.43
N LEU A 196 7.52 -7.50 -17.26
CA LEU A 196 6.34 -6.86 -16.72
C LEU A 196 6.83 -5.75 -15.79
N HIS A 197 6.63 -4.50 -16.19
CA HIS A 197 6.93 -3.34 -15.36
C HIS A 197 5.64 -2.56 -15.12
N VAL A 198 5.22 -2.48 -13.88
CA VAL A 198 3.93 -1.89 -13.48
C VAL A 198 4.15 -0.79 -12.44
N PHE A 199 3.58 0.36 -12.74
CA PHE A 199 3.52 1.51 -11.85
C PHE A 199 2.34 2.40 -12.23
N ASP A 200 1.89 3.23 -11.31
CA ASP A 200 0.87 4.24 -11.57
C ASP A 200 1.50 5.46 -12.25
N ARG A 201 0.95 5.85 -13.41
CA ARG A 201 1.43 7.00 -14.17
C ARG A 201 0.68 8.24 -13.73
N LEU A 202 1.30 9.08 -12.94
CA LEU A 202 0.72 10.34 -12.50
C LEU A 202 0.81 11.44 -13.56
N ARG A 203 1.82 11.36 -14.44
CA ARG A 203 2.02 12.32 -15.55
C ARG A 203 2.29 11.60 -16.87
N PRO A 204 1.80 12.13 -18.01
CA PRO A 204 2.17 11.62 -19.33
C PRO A 204 3.69 11.62 -19.53
N GLY A 205 4.22 10.57 -20.16
CA GLY A 205 5.65 10.43 -20.45
C GLY A 205 6.50 9.92 -19.27
N GLN A 206 5.91 9.64 -18.12
CA GLN A 206 6.59 9.04 -16.98
C GLN A 206 7.00 7.58 -17.29
N THR A 207 8.29 7.25 -17.05
CA THR A 207 8.86 5.92 -17.33
C THR A 207 9.10 5.07 -16.10
N ARG A 208 9.08 5.66 -14.89
CA ARG A 208 9.28 4.97 -13.60
C ARG A 208 8.17 5.35 -12.61
N GLY A 209 7.89 4.46 -11.68
CA GLY A 209 6.94 4.71 -10.60
C GLY A 209 7.53 5.47 -9.42
N GLU A 210 6.73 6.30 -8.76
CA GLU A 210 7.10 6.94 -7.50
C GLU A 210 6.37 6.27 -6.32
N PRO A 211 7.02 6.17 -5.14
CA PRO A 211 6.37 5.64 -3.95
C PRO A 211 5.15 6.48 -3.55
N PRO A 212 3.95 5.90 -3.36
CA PRO A 212 2.76 6.64 -2.94
C PRO A 212 2.95 7.40 -1.62
N ALA A 213 3.83 6.91 -0.75
CA ALA A 213 4.15 7.55 0.52
C ALA A 213 5.07 8.78 0.39
N ALA A 214 5.54 9.14 -0.82
CA ALA A 214 6.47 10.26 -1.04
C ALA A 214 5.97 11.57 -0.41
N SER A 215 4.68 11.88 -0.55
CA SER A 215 4.05 13.09 -0.03
C SER A 215 4.00 13.16 1.51
N VAL A 216 4.04 12.03 2.21
CA VAL A 216 3.84 11.94 3.66
C VAL A 216 5.09 11.56 4.46
N ILE A 217 6.20 11.28 3.80
CA ILE A 217 7.46 10.89 4.46
C ILE A 217 7.86 11.86 5.56
N ASN A 218 7.84 13.16 5.26
CA ASN A 218 8.24 14.18 6.21
C ASN A 218 7.26 14.32 7.38
N SER A 219 5.96 14.25 7.12
CA SER A 219 4.93 14.29 8.15
C SER A 219 5.03 13.12 9.12
N ILE A 220 5.33 11.91 8.61
CA ILE A 220 5.55 10.73 9.45
C ILE A 220 6.78 10.91 10.32
N LYS A 221 7.90 11.39 9.75
CA LYS A 221 9.12 11.62 10.52
C LYS A 221 8.93 12.68 11.60
N MET A 222 8.21 13.77 11.29
CA MET A 222 7.88 14.80 12.28
C MET A 222 6.99 14.26 13.40
N LEU A 223 6.00 13.43 13.07
CA LEU A 223 5.13 12.79 14.05
C LEU A 223 5.91 11.86 14.99
N ASP A 224 6.80 11.04 14.44
CA ASP A 224 7.64 10.12 15.22
C ASP A 224 8.59 10.91 16.17
N GLY A 225 9.23 11.98 15.68
CA GLY A 225 10.06 12.86 16.51
C GLY A 225 9.26 13.59 17.60
N TYR A 226 8.05 14.03 17.29
CA TYR A 226 7.16 14.65 18.27
C TYR A 226 6.74 13.68 19.39
N ARG A 227 6.41 12.43 19.01
CA ARG A 227 6.10 11.37 19.99
C ARG A 227 7.29 11.04 20.89
N GLU A 228 8.50 11.02 20.34
CA GLU A 228 9.72 10.79 21.10
C GLU A 228 9.95 11.91 22.12
N ALA A 229 9.84 13.18 21.68
CA ALA A 229 9.96 14.34 22.55
C ALA A 229 8.91 14.35 23.66
N GLU A 230 7.64 14.06 23.34
CA GLU A 230 6.56 13.99 24.33
C GLU A 230 6.76 12.85 25.31
N THR A 231 7.21 11.69 24.84
CA THR A 231 7.55 10.56 25.71
C THR A 231 8.66 10.91 26.67
N MET A 232 9.70 11.62 26.19
CA MET A 232 10.80 12.10 27.03
C MET A 232 10.30 13.11 28.07
N ASN A 233 9.47 14.09 27.66
CA ASN A 233 8.87 15.04 28.58
C ASN A 233 8.07 14.37 29.70
N ARG A 234 7.27 13.37 29.36
CA ARG A 234 6.48 12.59 30.34
C ARG A 234 7.36 11.76 31.27
N ARG A 235 8.46 11.20 30.76
CA ARG A 235 9.44 10.47 31.60
C ARG A 235 10.10 11.41 32.60
N ILE A 236 10.51 12.60 32.15
CA ILE A 236 11.11 13.63 33.02
C ILE A 236 10.09 14.08 34.07
N ALA A 237 8.83 14.36 33.66
CA ALA A 237 7.78 14.75 34.59
C ALA A 237 7.45 13.65 35.61
N ALA A 238 7.44 12.38 35.19
CA ALA A 238 7.21 11.23 36.07
C ALA A 238 8.36 10.96 37.04
N ALA A 239 9.58 11.32 36.69
CA ALA A 239 10.74 11.23 37.55
C ALA A 239 10.73 12.29 38.70
N MET A 240 9.72 13.16 38.71
CA MET A 240 9.56 14.25 39.71
C MET A 240 10.83 15.12 39.90
N MET A 241 11.55 15.38 38.81
CA MET A 241 12.68 16.28 38.87
C MET A 241 12.21 17.72 39.07
N GLY A 242 12.83 18.41 40.00
CA GLY A 242 12.63 19.82 40.28
C GLY A 242 13.97 20.47 40.57
N PHE A 243 13.97 21.78 40.53
CA PHE A 243 15.17 22.58 40.84
C PHE A 243 14.95 23.26 42.15
N PHE A 244 16.02 23.38 42.94
CA PHE A 244 16.03 24.22 44.09
C PHE A 244 16.55 25.60 43.67
N SER A 245 15.69 26.62 43.78
CA SER A 245 16.08 28.01 43.59
C SER A 245 16.28 28.69 44.94
N ARG A 246 17.35 29.49 45.05
CA ARG A 246 17.66 30.29 46.23
C ARG A 246 17.10 31.69 45.96
N GLU A 247 16.13 32.14 46.74
CA GLU A 247 15.70 33.54 46.73
C GLU A 247 16.78 34.37 47.43
N MET A 248 17.59 35.11 46.69
CA MET A 248 18.42 36.16 47.27
C MET A 248 17.53 37.29 47.73
N PRO A 249 17.58 37.75 48.99
CA PRO A 249 16.89 38.95 49.42
C PRO A 249 17.36 40.10 48.55
N LYS A 250 16.45 40.85 47.95
CA LYS A 250 16.76 42.10 47.26
C LYS A 250 17.40 43.06 48.30
N ALA A 251 18.68 43.19 48.26
CA ALA A 251 19.39 44.22 48.99
C ALA A 251 19.02 45.58 48.36
N GLU A 252 18.14 46.33 49.05
CA GLU A 252 18.00 47.74 48.75
C GLU A 252 19.26 48.47 49.14
N GLY A 253 19.98 48.91 48.08
CA GLY A 253 21.02 49.93 48.17
C GLY A 253 22.22 49.57 49.00
N ILE A 254 23.32 49.22 48.32
CA ILE A 254 24.65 49.74 48.53
C ILE A 254 25.55 49.15 47.44
N THR A 255 26.12 49.99 46.63
CA THR A 255 27.31 49.69 45.80
C THR A 255 28.43 49.19 46.71
N ALA A 256 28.69 47.89 46.64
CA ALA A 256 29.89 47.34 47.23
C ALA A 256 30.62 46.56 46.15
N LEU A 257 31.85 47.00 45.99
CA LEU A 257 32.97 46.51 45.25
C LEU A 257 33.02 44.96 45.14
N ALA A 258 33.28 44.54 43.93
CA ALA A 258 33.68 43.18 43.62
C ALA A 258 34.92 42.82 44.45
N ASP A 259 34.92 41.60 44.88
CA ASP A 259 35.98 40.61 45.00
C ASP A 259 35.79 39.79 46.28
N GLU A 260 35.11 38.68 46.13
CA GLU A 260 35.50 37.45 46.83
C GLU A 260 34.83 36.31 46.10
N LYS A 261 35.63 35.52 45.39
CA LYS A 261 35.28 34.20 44.92
C LYS A 261 35.13 33.31 46.14
N ASP A 262 33.91 33.06 46.59
CA ASP A 262 33.65 31.93 47.48
C ASP A 262 33.79 30.67 46.66
N GLU A 263 34.93 29.97 46.80
CA GLU A 263 35.25 28.69 46.14
C GLU A 263 34.54 27.49 46.78
N ASP A 264 33.52 27.66 47.65
CA ASP A 264 32.79 26.61 48.32
C ASP A 264 31.25 26.74 48.07
N GLU A 265 30.80 26.83 46.80
CA GLU A 265 29.41 26.45 46.48
C GLU A 265 29.33 24.91 46.53
N GLU A 266 29.08 24.37 47.71
CA GLU A 266 28.63 22.98 47.85
C GLU A 266 27.38 22.81 47.03
N GLU A 267 27.49 22.05 45.92
CA GLU A 267 26.37 21.63 45.08
C GLU A 267 25.36 20.81 45.96
N PHE A 268 24.29 21.45 46.36
CA PHE A 268 23.27 20.81 47.22
C PHE A 268 22.51 19.77 46.43
N VAL A 269 22.99 18.53 46.44
CA VAL A 269 22.36 17.39 45.81
C VAL A 269 21.51 16.65 46.86
N MET A 270 20.20 16.77 46.74
CA MET A 270 19.27 16.09 47.64
C MET A 270 18.55 14.96 46.88
N GLY A 271 18.83 13.72 47.21
CA GLY A 271 18.08 12.58 46.72
C GLY A 271 16.65 12.62 47.24
N LEU A 272 15.68 12.77 46.36
CA LEU A 272 14.26 12.68 46.66
C LEU A 272 13.79 11.22 46.42
N GLU A 273 13.45 10.53 47.50
CA GLU A 273 12.73 9.26 47.38
C GLU A 273 11.21 9.51 47.21
N PRO A 274 10.52 8.77 46.36
CA PRO A 274 9.07 8.92 46.18
C PRO A 274 8.32 8.78 47.50
N GLY A 275 7.50 9.77 47.84
CA GLY A 275 6.67 9.73 49.06
C GLY A 275 7.29 10.30 50.31
N THR A 276 8.53 10.85 50.29
CA THR A 276 9.13 11.51 51.44
C THR A 276 8.81 13.02 51.44
N LEU A 277 8.31 13.51 52.59
CA LEU A 277 8.18 14.95 52.87
C LEU A 277 9.44 15.39 53.62
N LYS A 278 10.24 16.28 53.03
CA LYS A 278 11.40 16.89 53.66
C LYS A 278 11.21 18.37 53.76
N GLN A 279 11.65 18.94 54.92
CA GLN A 279 11.64 20.37 55.11
C GLN A 279 12.83 20.99 54.38
N LEU A 280 12.58 22.02 53.57
CA LEU A 280 13.62 22.76 52.84
C LEU A 280 14.32 23.73 53.80
N PRO A 281 15.61 24.00 53.61
CA PRO A 281 16.32 25.05 54.29
C PRO A 281 15.69 26.44 54.03
N ASP A 282 15.82 27.36 55.00
CA ASP A 282 15.32 28.73 54.87
C ASP A 282 15.89 29.44 53.64
N GLY A 283 15.06 30.06 52.85
CA GLY A 283 15.41 30.76 51.60
C GLY A 283 15.53 29.89 50.37
N MET A 284 15.31 28.56 50.45
CA MET A 284 15.21 27.67 49.29
C MET A 284 13.77 27.43 48.91
N ARG A 285 13.51 27.47 47.59
CA ARG A 285 12.23 27.17 46.98
C ARG A 285 12.37 25.95 46.07
N PHE A 286 11.45 25.04 46.12
CA PHE A 286 11.39 23.92 45.20
C PHE A 286 10.50 24.30 44.01
N ASP A 287 11.13 24.46 42.86
CA ASP A 287 10.42 24.70 41.62
C ASP A 287 10.26 23.37 40.90
N LYS A 288 9.03 22.89 40.85
CA LYS A 288 8.70 21.69 40.12
C LYS A 288 8.91 21.95 38.63
N PHE A 289 9.70 21.12 37.98
CA PHE A 289 9.79 21.14 36.54
C PHE A 289 8.43 20.67 35.97
N ASP A 290 7.68 21.62 35.44
CA ASP A 290 6.47 21.33 34.68
C ASP A 290 6.77 21.62 33.20
N PRO A 291 6.96 20.59 32.36
CA PRO A 291 7.28 20.77 30.96
C PRO A 291 6.17 21.41 30.13
N GLY A 292 5.12 21.93 30.77
CA GLY A 292 4.06 22.73 30.16
C GLY A 292 3.51 22.15 28.87
N GLY A 293 2.35 21.55 28.92
CA GLY A 293 1.61 21.09 27.76
C GLY A 293 0.31 20.40 28.21
N SER A 294 -0.84 20.89 27.76
CA SER A 294 -2.06 20.22 28.10
C SER A 294 -2.14 18.89 27.34
N GLN A 295 -2.58 17.82 28.02
CA GLN A 295 -2.80 16.50 27.39
C GLN A 295 -3.75 16.59 26.18
N THR A 296 -4.62 17.57 26.19
CA THR A 296 -5.62 17.83 25.15
C THR A 296 -4.95 18.30 23.86
N ASP A 297 -3.93 19.16 23.95
CA ASP A 297 -3.24 19.72 22.79
C ASP A 297 -2.42 18.64 22.06
N TYR A 298 -1.77 17.73 22.81
CA TYR A 298 -1.04 16.60 22.22
C TYR A 298 -1.95 15.69 21.40
N SER A 299 -3.07 15.25 22.00
CA SER A 299 -3.99 14.31 21.35
C SER A 299 -4.62 14.90 20.07
N GLN A 300 -5.00 16.18 20.12
CA GLN A 300 -5.60 16.87 18.96
C GLN A 300 -4.58 17.05 17.83
N PHE A 301 -3.37 17.48 18.15
CA PHE A 301 -2.30 17.64 17.17
C PHE A 301 -1.93 16.30 16.52
N GLU A 302 -1.71 15.26 17.33
CA GLU A 302 -1.42 13.92 16.84
C GLU A 302 -2.52 13.40 15.90
N SER A 303 -3.78 13.58 16.29
CA SER A 303 -4.93 13.18 15.47
C SER A 303 -4.95 13.92 14.13
N GLN A 304 -4.72 15.24 14.13
CA GLN A 304 -4.69 16.02 12.89
C GLN A 304 -3.58 15.57 11.94
N VAL A 305 -2.35 15.40 12.44
CA VAL A 305 -1.22 14.93 11.61
C VAL A 305 -1.48 13.53 11.06
N LYS A 306 -2.10 12.65 11.84
CA LYS A 306 -2.50 11.32 11.37
C LYS A 306 -3.54 11.39 10.24
N LYS A 307 -4.51 12.30 10.33
CA LYS A 307 -5.49 12.51 9.25
C LYS A 307 -4.83 13.00 7.97
N ASP A 308 -3.88 13.92 8.09
CA ASP A 308 -3.11 14.43 6.94
C ASP A 308 -2.28 13.31 6.29
N ILE A 309 -1.65 12.45 7.10
CA ILE A 309 -0.91 11.26 6.60
C ILE A 309 -1.87 10.29 5.89
N ALA A 310 -3.03 10.00 6.47
CA ALA A 310 -4.02 9.12 5.88
C ALA A 310 -4.52 9.64 4.54
N MET A 311 -4.81 10.94 4.48
CA MET A 311 -5.22 11.64 3.25
C MET A 311 -4.15 11.56 2.16
N GLY A 312 -2.89 11.78 2.51
CA GLY A 312 -1.78 11.65 1.55
C GLY A 312 -1.50 10.21 1.10
N LEU A 313 -1.92 9.19 1.86
CA LEU A 313 -1.87 7.78 1.47
C LEU A 313 -3.11 7.32 0.70
N GLY A 314 -4.15 8.16 0.59
CA GLY A 314 -5.39 7.85 -0.10
C GLY A 314 -6.31 6.86 0.63
N ILE A 315 -6.15 6.70 1.95
CA ILE A 315 -6.98 5.83 2.79
C ILE A 315 -7.53 6.62 3.98
N SER A 316 -8.60 6.10 4.60
CA SER A 316 -9.16 6.77 5.78
C SER A 316 -8.26 6.63 7.02
N SER A 317 -8.31 7.62 7.92
CA SER A 317 -7.65 7.54 9.22
C SER A 317 -8.21 6.39 10.08
N PHE A 318 -9.47 6.03 9.86
CA PHE A 318 -10.12 4.89 10.48
C PHE A 318 -9.46 3.55 10.08
N ALA A 319 -9.16 3.35 8.80
CA ALA A 319 -8.48 2.16 8.31
C ALA A 319 -7.06 2.01 8.88
N LEU A 320 -6.35 3.14 9.08
CA LEU A 320 -5.06 3.16 9.76
C LEU A 320 -5.13 2.87 11.27
N GLY A 321 -6.33 2.69 11.84
CA GLY A 321 -6.52 2.42 13.26
C GLY A 321 -6.38 3.64 14.14
N MET A 322 -6.65 4.84 13.63
CA MET A 322 -6.29 6.08 14.28
C MET A 322 -7.41 6.74 15.09
N GLU A 323 -8.69 6.37 14.91
CA GLU A 323 -9.79 6.89 15.72
C GLU A 323 -11.04 6.01 15.62
N THR A 324 -11.40 5.36 16.71
CA THR A 324 -12.66 4.58 16.79
C THR A 324 -13.68 5.18 17.77
N ALA A 325 -13.24 5.99 18.72
CA ALA A 325 -14.06 6.39 19.87
C ALA A 325 -15.16 7.43 19.57
N ALA A 326 -15.09 8.17 18.46
CA ALA A 326 -16.02 9.26 18.14
C ALA A 326 -16.84 9.04 16.86
N VAL A 327 -16.75 7.87 16.22
CA VAL A 327 -17.40 7.61 14.93
C VAL A 327 -18.77 6.97 15.17
N SER A 328 -19.85 7.62 14.72
CA SER A 328 -21.18 7.02 14.73
C SER A 328 -21.23 5.81 13.78
N TYR A 329 -22.15 4.87 14.03
CA TYR A 329 -22.32 3.68 13.17
C TYR A 329 -22.52 4.06 11.68
N SER A 330 -23.33 5.07 11.41
CA SER A 330 -23.60 5.54 10.04
C SER A 330 -22.36 6.13 9.38
N THR A 331 -21.59 6.94 10.10
CA THR A 331 -20.34 7.53 9.61
C THR A 331 -19.29 6.44 9.37
N GLY A 332 -19.13 5.49 10.31
CA GLY A 332 -18.20 4.37 10.14
C GLY A 332 -18.53 3.50 8.94
N ARG A 333 -19.82 3.25 8.67
CA ARG A 333 -20.27 2.54 7.48
C ARG A 333 -19.89 3.27 6.18
N SER A 334 -20.10 4.58 6.12
CA SER A 334 -19.74 5.38 4.92
C SER A 334 -18.25 5.38 4.67
N VAL A 335 -17.43 5.54 5.71
CA VAL A 335 -15.96 5.51 5.62
C VAL A 335 -15.46 4.15 5.13
N ILE A 336 -15.98 3.05 5.70
CA ILE A 336 -15.61 1.70 5.24
C ILE A 336 -16.00 1.49 3.78
N GLN A 337 -17.14 2.01 3.33
CA GLN A 337 -17.58 1.90 1.94
C GLN A 337 -16.63 2.67 1.00
N GLU A 338 -16.21 3.87 1.36
CA GLU A 338 -15.26 4.68 0.60
C GLU A 338 -13.89 3.97 0.49
N ASP A 339 -13.36 3.45 1.60
CA ASP A 339 -12.13 2.65 1.58
C ASP A 339 -12.25 1.42 0.66
N ARG A 340 -13.41 0.71 0.71
CA ARG A 340 -13.65 -0.45 -0.17
C ARG A 340 -13.68 -0.08 -1.64
N ASP A 341 -14.25 1.07 -1.98
CA ASP A 341 -14.30 1.54 -3.36
C ASP A 341 -12.89 1.92 -3.85
N PHE A 342 -12.06 2.54 -3.01
CA PHE A 342 -10.65 2.76 -3.29
C PHE A 342 -9.92 1.42 -3.55
N TYR A 343 -10.06 0.42 -2.68
CA TYR A 343 -9.41 -0.88 -2.87
C TYR A 343 -9.89 -1.59 -4.14
N LYS A 344 -11.17 -1.46 -4.54
CA LYS A 344 -11.67 -2.02 -5.82
C LYS A 344 -10.98 -1.39 -7.03
N VAL A 345 -10.77 -0.09 -7.00
CA VAL A 345 -10.03 0.62 -8.07
C VAL A 345 -8.61 0.08 -8.18
N MET A 346 -7.93 -0.08 -7.03
CA MET A 346 -6.57 -0.62 -6.98
C MET A 346 -6.51 -2.09 -7.42
N GLN A 347 -7.49 -2.92 -7.02
CA GLN A 347 -7.63 -4.29 -7.54
C GLN A 347 -7.79 -4.31 -9.06
N GLY A 348 -8.68 -3.46 -9.59
CA GLY A 348 -8.90 -3.36 -11.03
C GLY A 348 -7.65 -2.94 -11.79
N PHE A 349 -6.86 -2.02 -11.25
CA PHE A 349 -5.56 -1.64 -11.80
C PHE A 349 -4.58 -2.82 -11.80
N PHE A 350 -4.44 -3.50 -10.64
CA PHE A 350 -3.53 -4.64 -10.50
C PHE A 350 -3.90 -5.80 -11.43
N ILE A 351 -5.19 -6.08 -11.60
CA ILE A 351 -5.67 -7.10 -12.55
C ILE A 351 -5.28 -6.71 -13.98
N ARG A 352 -5.60 -5.48 -14.40
CA ARG A 352 -5.36 -5.04 -15.79
C ARG A 352 -3.88 -4.96 -16.14
N MET A 353 -3.07 -4.39 -15.24
CA MET A 353 -1.67 -4.08 -15.51
C MET A 353 -0.71 -5.17 -15.05
N GLY A 354 -1.09 -5.99 -14.07
CA GLY A 354 -0.27 -7.07 -13.52
C GLY A 354 -0.71 -8.46 -13.99
N LEU A 355 -1.88 -8.92 -13.56
CA LEU A 355 -2.31 -10.31 -13.76
C LEU A 355 -2.64 -10.65 -15.21
N MET A 356 -3.39 -9.80 -15.90
CA MET A 356 -3.76 -10.05 -17.31
C MET A 356 -2.55 -10.19 -18.23
N PRO A 357 -1.50 -9.37 -18.13
CA PRO A 357 -0.25 -9.59 -18.87
C PRO A 357 0.43 -10.93 -18.54
N ILE A 358 0.47 -11.32 -17.26
CA ILE A 358 1.02 -12.62 -16.84
C ILE A 358 0.22 -13.75 -17.48
N PHE A 359 -1.13 -13.69 -17.38
CA PHE A 359 -2.00 -14.70 -17.99
C PHE A 359 -1.82 -14.80 -19.51
N ARG A 360 -1.70 -13.67 -20.21
CA ARG A 360 -1.45 -13.65 -21.66
C ARG A 360 -0.16 -14.36 -22.03
N VAL A 361 0.92 -14.13 -21.26
CA VAL A 361 2.20 -14.80 -21.51
C VAL A 361 2.09 -16.28 -21.17
N TRP A 362 1.45 -16.63 -20.04
CA TRP A 362 1.22 -18.02 -19.65
C TRP A 362 0.39 -18.77 -20.70
N ALA A 363 -0.74 -18.24 -21.14
CA ALA A 363 -1.60 -18.88 -22.12
C ALA A 363 -0.86 -19.17 -23.44
N ARG A 364 -0.01 -18.23 -23.91
CA ARG A 364 0.83 -18.42 -25.09
C ARG A 364 1.89 -19.52 -24.92
N MET A 365 2.43 -19.66 -23.71
CA MET A 365 3.40 -20.72 -23.42
C MET A 365 2.69 -22.06 -23.21
N HIS A 366 1.55 -22.07 -22.50
CA HIS A 366 0.76 -23.26 -22.24
C HIS A 366 0.26 -23.94 -23.54
N VAL A 367 -0.10 -23.15 -24.57
CA VAL A 367 -0.49 -23.70 -25.89
C VAL A 367 0.61 -24.54 -26.53
N LEU A 368 1.87 -24.27 -26.20
CA LEU A 368 3.04 -24.98 -26.76
C LEU A 368 3.35 -26.30 -26.04
N THR A 369 2.67 -26.58 -24.92
CA THR A 369 2.84 -27.81 -24.16
C THR A 369 2.02 -28.96 -24.76
N GLU A 370 2.50 -30.20 -24.58
CA GLU A 370 1.84 -31.41 -25.09
C GLU A 370 0.42 -31.59 -24.48
N ASN A 371 0.22 -31.18 -23.22
CA ASN A 371 -1.03 -31.32 -22.49
C ASN A 371 -1.84 -30.02 -22.44
N SER A 372 -1.73 -29.18 -23.46
CA SER A 372 -2.44 -27.90 -23.48
C SER A 372 -3.95 -28.05 -23.40
N SER A 373 -4.55 -27.29 -22.49
CA SER A 373 -6.01 -27.14 -22.38
C SER A 373 -6.57 -26.10 -23.37
N ILE A 374 -5.71 -25.40 -24.10
CA ILE A 374 -6.05 -24.32 -25.04
C ILE A 374 -5.71 -24.78 -26.46
N ALA A 375 -6.71 -24.87 -27.34
CA ALA A 375 -6.43 -25.10 -28.75
C ALA A 375 -5.77 -23.85 -29.36
N PRO A 376 -4.74 -23.98 -30.21
CA PRO A 376 -4.04 -22.83 -30.83
C PRO A 376 -4.97 -21.85 -31.52
N THR A 377 -6.04 -22.36 -32.18
CA THR A 377 -7.04 -21.56 -32.88
C THR A 377 -7.98 -20.78 -31.95
N ARG A 378 -8.02 -21.11 -30.66
CA ARG A 378 -8.87 -20.45 -29.64
C ARG A 378 -8.08 -19.62 -28.64
N LEU A 379 -6.76 -19.46 -28.85
CA LEU A 379 -5.91 -18.74 -27.90
C LEU A 379 -6.38 -17.30 -27.64
N ASP A 380 -6.57 -16.53 -28.72
CA ASP A 380 -6.97 -15.12 -28.58
C ASP A 380 -8.37 -15.01 -27.94
N ALA A 381 -9.35 -15.84 -28.34
CA ALA A 381 -10.66 -15.88 -27.73
C ALA A 381 -10.59 -16.26 -26.22
N THR A 382 -9.71 -17.19 -25.85
CA THR A 382 -9.49 -17.56 -24.44
C THR A 382 -8.93 -16.41 -23.65
N ILE A 383 -7.97 -15.65 -24.22
CA ILE A 383 -7.38 -14.49 -23.57
C ILE A 383 -8.41 -13.35 -23.40
N GLU A 384 -9.24 -13.10 -24.42
CA GLU A 384 -10.24 -12.03 -24.42
C GLU A 384 -11.40 -12.31 -23.46
N THR A 385 -11.82 -13.58 -23.33
CA THR A 385 -12.92 -13.97 -22.46
C THR A 385 -12.50 -14.17 -21.00
N ALA A 386 -11.19 -14.29 -20.71
CA ALA A 386 -10.68 -14.49 -19.38
C ALA A 386 -10.92 -13.25 -18.50
N LYS A 387 -11.38 -13.48 -17.29
CA LYS A 387 -11.59 -12.45 -16.27
C LYS A 387 -10.97 -12.90 -14.97
N PHE A 388 -10.43 -11.94 -14.21
CA PHE A 388 -9.97 -12.20 -12.86
C PHE A 388 -10.97 -11.62 -11.87
N ARG A 389 -11.25 -12.38 -10.84
CA ARG A 389 -12.03 -11.94 -9.68
C ARG A 389 -11.08 -11.78 -8.50
N GLY A 390 -11.08 -10.58 -7.93
CA GLY A 390 -10.37 -10.29 -6.68
C GLY A 390 -11.24 -10.56 -5.46
N ARG A 391 -10.68 -10.23 -4.30
CA ARG A 391 -11.37 -10.29 -3.01
C ARG A 391 -12.65 -9.46 -3.03
N GLY A 392 -13.74 -10.04 -2.52
CA GLY A 392 -14.95 -9.32 -2.12
C GLY A 392 -14.94 -8.99 -0.61
N TRP A 393 -15.93 -8.25 -0.16
CA TRP A 393 -16.12 -7.92 1.25
C TRP A 393 -17.47 -8.43 1.75
N VAL A 394 -17.46 -8.91 2.99
CA VAL A 394 -18.71 -9.29 3.68
C VAL A 394 -19.56 -8.04 3.94
N TRP A 395 -20.84 -8.19 3.92
CA TRP A 395 -21.80 -7.11 4.19
C TRP A 395 -21.59 -6.53 5.60
N ILE A 396 -21.78 -5.22 5.73
CA ILE A 396 -21.63 -4.53 7.01
C ILE A 396 -22.89 -4.78 7.89
N ASP A 397 -24.07 -4.81 7.28
CA ASP A 397 -25.35 -5.11 7.93
C ASP A 397 -26.04 -6.22 7.16
N PRO A 398 -25.74 -7.50 7.49
CA PRO A 398 -26.25 -8.63 6.72
C PRO A 398 -27.77 -8.66 6.56
N ALA A 399 -28.53 -8.27 7.61
CA ALA A 399 -29.98 -8.32 7.58
C ALA A 399 -30.57 -7.30 6.59
N LYS A 400 -30.08 -6.07 6.59
CA LYS A 400 -30.54 -5.04 5.66
C LYS A 400 -30.05 -5.30 4.24
N ASP A 401 -28.81 -5.75 4.10
CA ASP A 401 -28.20 -6.02 2.79
C ASP A 401 -28.87 -7.23 2.12
N ILE A 402 -29.22 -8.30 2.86
CA ILE A 402 -30.01 -9.44 2.33
C ILE A 402 -31.38 -8.98 1.84
N LYS A 403 -32.10 -8.16 2.65
CA LYS A 403 -33.42 -7.64 2.26
C LYS A 403 -33.33 -6.76 1.01
N ALA A 404 -32.34 -5.87 0.94
CA ALA A 404 -32.11 -5.01 -0.22
C ALA A 404 -31.77 -5.81 -1.48
N ASN A 405 -30.93 -6.85 -1.35
CA ASN A 405 -30.58 -7.72 -2.47
C ASN A 405 -31.77 -8.57 -2.94
N ALA A 406 -32.60 -9.06 -2.02
CA ALA A 406 -33.82 -9.77 -2.39
C ALA A 406 -34.76 -8.87 -3.21
N GLN A 407 -34.98 -7.63 -2.76
CA GLN A 407 -35.77 -6.63 -3.49
C GLN A 407 -35.18 -6.28 -4.86
N ALA A 408 -33.83 -6.15 -4.93
CA ALA A 408 -33.15 -5.87 -6.19
C ALA A 408 -33.24 -7.03 -7.19
N LEU A 409 -33.22 -8.28 -6.72
CA LEU A 409 -33.47 -9.47 -7.55
C LEU A 409 -34.90 -9.49 -8.05
N GLU A 410 -35.89 -9.30 -7.18
CA GLU A 410 -37.31 -9.26 -7.52
C GLU A 410 -37.65 -8.18 -8.55
N SER A 411 -37.02 -7.01 -8.42
CA SER A 411 -37.17 -5.87 -9.35
C SER A 411 -36.31 -5.96 -10.61
N LEU A 412 -35.54 -7.04 -10.79
CA LEU A 412 -34.59 -7.27 -11.90
C LEU A 412 -33.51 -6.21 -12.05
N GLN A 413 -33.21 -5.48 -10.96
CA GLN A 413 -32.13 -4.50 -10.91
C GLN A 413 -30.76 -5.15 -10.67
N MET A 414 -30.74 -6.39 -10.17
CA MET A 414 -29.54 -7.15 -9.88
C MET A 414 -29.68 -8.60 -10.29
N SER A 415 -28.56 -9.26 -10.63
CA SER A 415 -28.51 -10.70 -10.90
C SER A 415 -27.79 -11.44 -9.74
N TYR A 416 -28.04 -12.76 -9.63
CA TYR A 416 -27.30 -13.62 -8.69
C TYR A 416 -25.79 -13.56 -8.93
N SER A 417 -25.36 -13.46 -10.19
CA SER A 417 -23.94 -13.31 -10.54
C SER A 417 -23.34 -12.01 -10.01
N GLN A 418 -24.09 -10.91 -10.01
CA GLN A 418 -23.64 -9.65 -9.45
C GLN A 418 -23.54 -9.70 -7.93
N ILE A 419 -24.49 -10.34 -7.25
CA ILE A 419 -24.48 -10.52 -5.79
C ILE A 419 -23.30 -11.42 -5.37
N ALA A 420 -23.08 -12.53 -6.09
CA ALA A 420 -21.95 -13.41 -5.84
C ALA A 420 -20.62 -12.65 -6.06
N ALA A 421 -20.51 -11.86 -7.13
CA ALA A 421 -19.33 -11.07 -7.44
C ALA A 421 -19.01 -9.99 -6.37
N GLN A 422 -20.02 -9.37 -5.76
CA GLN A 422 -19.81 -8.44 -4.63
C GLN A 422 -19.16 -9.12 -3.43
N ARG A 423 -19.39 -10.41 -3.25
CA ARG A 423 -18.78 -11.24 -2.20
C ARG A 423 -17.45 -11.89 -2.62
N GLY A 424 -17.00 -11.67 -3.85
CA GLY A 424 -15.81 -12.31 -4.40
C GLY A 424 -15.99 -13.78 -4.72
N MET A 425 -17.24 -14.24 -4.91
CA MET A 425 -17.58 -15.63 -5.23
C MET A 425 -17.98 -15.80 -6.69
N ASP A 426 -17.70 -16.97 -7.28
CA ASP A 426 -18.25 -17.32 -8.57
C ASP A 426 -19.69 -17.85 -8.40
N VAL A 427 -20.60 -17.44 -9.28
CA VAL A 427 -21.97 -17.88 -9.22
C VAL A 427 -22.12 -19.36 -9.57
N THR A 428 -21.29 -19.88 -10.47
CA THR A 428 -21.28 -21.30 -10.84
C THR A 428 -20.73 -22.16 -9.72
N ASP A 429 -19.67 -21.71 -9.06
CA ASP A 429 -19.11 -22.36 -7.86
C ASP A 429 -20.13 -22.33 -6.73
N LEU A 430 -20.76 -21.17 -6.49
CA LEU A 430 -21.81 -21.03 -5.46
C LEU A 430 -22.99 -21.98 -5.72
N PHE A 431 -23.47 -22.06 -6.96
CA PHE A 431 -24.58 -22.94 -7.28
C PHE A 431 -24.23 -24.44 -7.21
N SER A 432 -23.00 -24.80 -7.61
CA SER A 432 -22.52 -26.17 -7.47
C SER A 432 -22.31 -26.57 -6.00
N GLU A 433 -21.88 -25.63 -5.15
CA GLU A 433 -21.80 -25.85 -3.71
C GLU A 433 -23.19 -26.02 -3.09
N ILE A 434 -24.13 -25.13 -3.41
CA ILE A 434 -25.53 -25.24 -2.95
C ILE A 434 -26.18 -26.55 -3.42
N GLN A 435 -25.91 -26.98 -4.65
CA GLN A 435 -26.46 -28.27 -5.16
C GLN A 435 -25.89 -29.44 -4.36
N ARG A 436 -24.56 -29.47 -4.11
CA ARG A 436 -23.92 -30.51 -3.31
C ARG A 436 -24.44 -30.53 -1.88
N ASP A 437 -24.66 -29.37 -1.27
CA ASP A 437 -25.20 -29.26 0.09
C ASP A 437 -26.66 -29.79 0.13
N ARG A 438 -27.47 -29.52 -0.88
CA ARG A 438 -28.82 -30.08 -0.98
C ARG A 438 -28.82 -31.60 -1.09
N GLU A 439 -27.95 -32.16 -1.93
CA GLU A 439 -27.79 -33.62 -2.08
C GLU A 439 -27.32 -34.25 -0.75
N LEU A 440 -26.44 -33.62 -0.02
CA LEU A 440 -26.02 -34.08 1.31
C LEU A 440 -27.15 -33.98 2.33
N MET A 441 -27.91 -32.88 2.35
CA MET A 441 -29.07 -32.72 3.23
C MET A 441 -30.11 -33.82 2.99
N GLU A 442 -30.39 -34.13 1.74
CA GLU A 442 -31.30 -35.23 1.38
C GLU A 442 -30.80 -36.59 1.89
N GLN A 443 -29.49 -36.87 1.74
CA GLN A 443 -28.87 -38.12 2.23
C GLN A 443 -29.00 -38.26 3.77
N PHE A 444 -28.92 -37.15 4.51
CA PHE A 444 -29.05 -37.14 5.97
C PHE A 444 -30.49 -36.92 6.47
N GLY A 445 -31.47 -36.82 5.57
CA GLY A 445 -32.88 -36.58 5.92
C GLY A 445 -33.13 -35.20 6.54
N LEU A 446 -32.28 -34.23 6.24
CA LEU A 446 -32.41 -32.85 6.71
C LEU A 446 -33.25 -32.04 5.72
N THR A 447 -34.26 -31.35 6.20
CA THR A 447 -35.06 -30.42 5.39
C THR A 447 -34.41 -29.03 5.42
N PRO A 448 -34.22 -28.41 4.23
CA PRO A 448 -33.73 -27.02 4.19
C PRO A 448 -34.65 -26.07 4.95
N ILE A 449 -34.12 -25.20 5.77
CA ILE A 449 -34.88 -24.20 6.54
C ILE A 449 -35.67 -23.23 5.63
N LEU A 450 -35.38 -23.22 4.31
CA LEU A 450 -35.97 -22.33 3.30
C LEU A 450 -37.20 -22.91 2.58
N SER A 451 -37.80 -23.96 3.10
CA SER A 451 -38.99 -24.59 2.45
C SER A 451 -40.29 -23.74 2.48
N ASN A 452 -40.23 -22.52 3.07
CA ASN A 452 -41.40 -21.64 3.14
C ASN A 452 -41.43 -20.51 2.10
N VAL A 453 -40.48 -20.47 1.15
CA VAL A 453 -40.57 -19.60 -0.01
C VAL A 453 -41.09 -20.44 -1.18
N THR A 454 -42.37 -20.73 -1.17
CA THR A 454 -43.07 -21.19 -2.37
C THR A 454 -43.15 -20.06 -3.38
N PRO A 455 -42.58 -20.20 -4.59
CA PRO A 455 -42.93 -19.27 -5.65
C PRO A 455 -44.42 -19.55 -6.00
N HIS A 456 -45.29 -18.58 -5.76
CA HIS A 456 -46.62 -18.56 -6.37
C HIS A 456 -46.39 -18.40 -7.88
N ILE A 457 -46.27 -19.53 -8.58
CA ILE A 457 -46.54 -19.63 -10.01
C ILE A 457 -48.01 -20.08 -10.10
N GLU A 458 -48.93 -19.14 -10.08
CA GLU A 458 -50.28 -19.39 -10.60
C GLU A 458 -50.15 -19.58 -12.10
N THR A 459 -50.15 -20.84 -12.53
CA THR A 459 -50.42 -21.21 -13.89
C THR A 459 -51.95 -21.07 -14.09
N GLU A 460 -52.41 -19.88 -14.52
CA GLU A 460 -53.72 -19.78 -15.15
C GLU A 460 -53.72 -20.61 -16.43
N VAL A 461 -54.34 -21.76 -16.35
CA VAL A 461 -54.73 -22.53 -17.51
C VAL A 461 -55.90 -21.79 -18.15
N VAL A 462 -55.64 -21.01 -19.18
CA VAL A 462 -56.67 -20.47 -20.06
C VAL A 462 -57.25 -21.66 -20.85
N THR A 463 -58.37 -22.18 -20.39
CA THR A 463 -59.25 -23.05 -21.22
C THR A 463 -60.02 -22.16 -22.15
N ASN A 464 -59.63 -22.15 -23.42
CA ASN A 464 -60.49 -21.65 -24.49
C ASN A 464 -61.65 -22.63 -24.71
N GLU A 465 -62.87 -22.19 -24.49
CA GLU A 465 -64.10 -22.66 -25.20
C GLU A 465 -64.44 -21.70 -26.33
#